data_234cede9aefd33807db39b4f906759b1
#
_entry.id   234cede9aefd33807db39b4f906759b1
#
_cell.length_a   1.000
_cell.length_b   1.000
_cell.length_c   1.000
_cell.angle_alpha   90.00
_cell.angle_beta   90.00
_cell.angle_gamma   90.00
#
_symmetry.space_group_name_H-M   'P 1'
#
loop_
_entity.id
_entity.type
_entity.pdbx_description
1 polymer ?
#
loop_
_entity_poly.entity_id
_entity_poly.type
_entity_poly.pdbx_seq_one_letter_code
_entity_poly.pdbx_strand_id
1 'polypeptide(L)'
;MIYRFTIISDEVDDFVREIQIDPEATFLDFHEAILKSVGYTNDQMTSFFICDDDWEKEKEVTLEEMDDNPEVDSSIMKETTISELVEDEKQKLLYVFDYMTERCFFIELSEIITGKDMNGAKCTKKSGDAPPQTVDFEEMAAASGSLDL
;
A
#
# COMPACT_ATOMS: atom_id res chain seq x y z
N MET A 1 12.16 7.42 16.42
CA MET A 1 12.34 6.54 15.27
C MET A 1 11.30 6.87 14.19
N ILE A 2 11.71 6.89 12.94
CA ILE A 2 10.84 7.15 11.79
C ILE A 2 11.08 6.03 10.78
N TYR A 3 10.00 5.50 10.20
CA TYR A 3 10.09 4.56 9.08
C TYR A 3 9.88 5.35 7.78
N ARG A 4 10.76 5.14 6.81
CA ARG A 4 10.59 5.70 5.47
C ARG A 4 10.30 4.57 4.50
N PHE A 5 9.11 4.61 3.92
CA PHE A 5 8.67 3.64 2.92
C PHE A 5 8.80 4.23 1.52
N THR A 6 9.28 3.41 0.60
CA THR A 6 9.29 3.75 -0.82
C THR A 6 8.21 2.94 -1.53
N ILE A 7 7.40 3.63 -2.32
CA ILE A 7 6.22 3.06 -2.99
C ILE A 7 6.39 3.22 -4.49
N ILE A 8 6.29 2.12 -5.22
CA ILE A 8 6.38 2.09 -6.68
C ILE A 8 5.19 1.35 -7.26
N SER A 9 5.03 1.49 -8.59
CA SER A 9 3.96 0.83 -9.35
C SER A 9 4.58 -0.01 -10.47
N ASP A 10 3.95 -1.13 -10.79
CA ASP A 10 4.32 -1.91 -11.96
C ASP A 10 3.57 -1.46 -13.23
N GLU A 11 2.66 -0.49 -13.09
CA GLU A 11 1.88 0.04 -14.20
C GLU A 11 2.45 1.34 -14.76
N VAL A 12 3.23 2.08 -13.96
CA VAL A 12 3.80 3.37 -14.35
C VAL A 12 5.27 3.42 -13.94
N ASP A 13 6.16 3.52 -14.92
CA ASP A 13 7.60 3.39 -14.70
C ASP A 13 8.22 4.50 -13.86
N ASP A 14 7.73 5.72 -13.98
CA ASP A 14 8.32 6.88 -13.31
C ASP A 14 7.60 7.27 -12.02
N PHE A 15 6.66 6.45 -11.56
CA PHE A 15 5.91 6.71 -10.34
C PHE A 15 6.71 6.30 -9.10
N VAL A 16 6.90 7.22 -8.18
CA VAL A 16 7.51 6.98 -6.86
C VAL A 16 6.83 7.85 -5.82
N ARG A 17 6.60 7.29 -4.65
CA ARG A 17 6.24 8.04 -3.45
C ARG A 17 7.17 7.60 -2.31
N GLU A 18 7.59 8.53 -1.48
CA GLU A 18 8.25 8.23 -0.22
C GLU A 18 7.38 8.77 0.90
N ILE A 19 7.06 7.91 1.85
CA ILE A 19 6.25 8.27 3.01
C ILE A 19 7.05 7.98 4.26
N GLN A 20 7.24 9.00 5.08
CA GLN A 20 7.80 8.85 6.42
C GLN A 20 6.64 8.76 7.40
N ILE A 21 6.73 7.82 8.33
CA ILE A 21 5.66 7.55 9.28
C ILE A 21 6.24 7.14 10.63
N ASP A 22 5.56 7.54 11.70
CA ASP A 22 5.84 7.06 13.05
C ASP A 22 5.55 5.55 13.07
N PRO A 23 6.50 4.70 13.49
CA PRO A 23 6.26 3.25 13.58
C PRO A 23 5.10 2.87 14.50
N GLU A 24 4.79 3.72 15.47
CA GLU A 24 3.64 3.51 16.36
C GLU A 24 2.32 3.99 15.79
N ALA A 25 2.33 4.62 14.62
CA ALA A 25 1.11 4.94 13.88
C ALA A 25 0.49 3.64 13.35
N THR A 26 -0.79 3.70 13.00
CA THR A 26 -1.51 2.52 12.52
C THR A 26 -1.37 2.34 11.02
N PHE A 27 -1.70 1.14 10.55
CA PHE A 27 -1.83 0.89 9.11
C PHE A 27 -2.92 1.75 8.48
N LEU A 28 -3.94 2.16 9.26
CA LEU A 28 -4.95 3.10 8.77
C LEU A 28 -4.32 4.46 8.46
N ASP A 29 -3.44 4.94 9.32
CA ASP A 29 -2.70 6.19 9.07
C ASP A 29 -1.86 6.09 7.80
N PHE A 30 -1.22 4.96 7.59
CA PHE A 30 -0.43 4.70 6.39
C PHE A 30 -1.31 4.66 5.14
N HIS A 31 -2.44 3.95 5.21
CA HIS A 31 -3.45 3.88 4.15
C HIS A 31 -3.91 5.29 3.75
N GLU A 32 -4.29 6.11 4.71
CA GLU A 32 -4.74 7.48 4.44
C GLU A 32 -3.65 8.33 3.81
N ALA A 33 -2.41 8.18 4.27
CA ALA A 33 -1.27 8.90 3.70
C ALA A 33 -1.01 8.49 2.25
N ILE A 34 -1.12 7.21 1.94
CA ILE A 34 -0.98 6.71 0.56
C ILE A 34 -2.07 7.31 -0.32
N LEU A 35 -3.34 7.21 0.09
CA LEU A 35 -4.46 7.74 -0.68
C LEU A 35 -4.26 9.23 -0.98
N LYS A 36 -3.88 9.99 0.02
CA LYS A 36 -3.63 11.42 -0.13
C LYS A 36 -2.50 11.70 -1.11
N SER A 37 -1.44 10.90 -1.08
CA SER A 37 -0.26 11.11 -1.93
C SER A 37 -0.55 10.83 -3.41
N VAL A 38 -1.56 10.01 -3.71
CA VAL A 38 -1.91 9.61 -5.08
C VAL A 38 -3.26 10.16 -5.54
N GLY A 39 -3.99 10.85 -4.65
CA GLY A 39 -5.27 11.45 -5.01
C GLY A 39 -6.41 10.44 -5.16
N TYR A 40 -6.30 9.29 -4.52
CA TYR A 40 -7.36 8.28 -4.55
C TYR A 40 -8.44 8.59 -3.51
N THR A 41 -9.65 8.10 -3.77
CA THR A 41 -10.76 8.22 -2.83
C THR A 41 -10.75 7.07 -1.83
N ASN A 42 -11.32 7.28 -0.66
CA ASN A 42 -11.36 6.27 0.42
C ASN A 42 -12.71 5.55 0.44
N ASP A 43 -13.15 5.07 -0.71
CA ASP A 43 -14.43 4.40 -0.89
C ASP A 43 -14.31 2.98 -1.47
N GLN A 44 -13.09 2.47 -1.56
CA GLN A 44 -12.79 1.16 -2.11
C GLN A 44 -12.26 0.23 -1.03
N MET A 45 -12.46 -1.07 -1.22
CA MET A 45 -11.81 -2.06 -0.37
C MET A 45 -10.33 -2.10 -0.65
N THR A 46 -9.53 -2.06 0.40
CA THR A 46 -8.07 -2.08 0.30
C THR A 46 -7.47 -2.98 1.36
N SER A 47 -6.27 -3.47 1.11
CA SER A 47 -5.51 -4.25 2.10
C SER A 47 -4.03 -4.02 1.93
N PHE A 48 -3.30 -4.14 3.03
CA PHE A 48 -1.86 -4.36 2.98
C PHE A 48 -1.58 -5.85 3.09
N PHE A 49 -0.55 -6.30 2.41
CA PHE A 49 0.01 -7.64 2.61
C PHE A 49 1.46 -7.49 3.04
N ILE A 50 1.82 -8.12 4.13
CA ILE A 50 3.21 -8.24 4.55
C ILE A 50 3.78 -9.42 3.75
N CYS A 51 4.90 -9.19 3.07
CA CYS A 51 5.46 -10.15 2.14
C CYS A 51 6.87 -10.59 2.55
N ASP A 52 7.30 -11.73 2.00
CA ASP A 52 8.70 -12.14 2.08
C ASP A 52 9.53 -11.43 1.00
N ASP A 53 10.81 -11.78 0.88
CA ASP A 53 11.72 -11.15 -0.08
C ASP A 53 11.36 -11.41 -1.54
N ASP A 54 10.54 -12.43 -1.79
CA ASP A 54 10.06 -12.78 -3.13
C ASP A 54 8.66 -12.23 -3.43
N TRP A 55 8.16 -11.31 -2.59
CA TRP A 55 6.84 -10.71 -2.69
C TRP A 55 5.70 -11.71 -2.46
N GLU A 56 5.98 -12.84 -1.83
CA GLU A 56 4.94 -13.79 -1.45
C GLU A 56 4.21 -13.27 -0.20
N LYS A 57 2.89 -13.29 -0.26
CA LYS A 57 2.03 -12.77 0.81
C LYS A 57 2.07 -13.69 2.03
N GLU A 58 2.38 -13.13 3.18
CA GLU A 58 2.44 -13.88 4.44
C GLU A 58 1.31 -13.50 5.40
N LYS A 59 0.93 -12.22 5.43
CA LYS A 59 -0.08 -11.72 6.35
C LYS A 59 -0.85 -10.58 5.71
N GLU A 60 -2.16 -10.53 5.97
CA GLU A 60 -3.04 -9.48 5.45
C GLU A 60 -3.45 -8.50 6.56
N VAL A 61 -3.49 -7.21 6.23
CA VAL A 61 -4.06 -6.16 7.09
C VAL A 61 -5.19 -5.52 6.29
N THR A 62 -6.43 -5.77 6.70
CA THR A 62 -7.61 -5.31 5.98
C THR A 62 -8.09 -3.95 6.49
N LEU A 63 -8.73 -3.18 5.61
CA LEU A 63 -9.30 -1.89 6.00
C LEU A 63 -10.40 -2.08 7.05
N GLU A 64 -11.28 -3.03 6.81
CA GLU A 64 -12.39 -3.34 7.71
C GLU A 64 -12.37 -4.82 8.04
N GLU A 65 -13.09 -5.18 9.10
CA GLU A 65 -13.23 -6.57 9.50
C GLU A 65 -13.90 -7.37 8.39
N MET A 66 -13.22 -8.40 7.93
CA MET A 66 -13.74 -9.32 6.94
C MET A 66 -14.37 -10.52 7.67
N ASP A 67 -15.12 -11.35 6.94
CA ASP A 67 -15.73 -12.55 7.52
C ASP A 67 -14.69 -13.39 8.26
N ASP A 68 -15.10 -13.85 9.45
CA ASP A 68 -14.24 -14.65 10.31
C ASP A 68 -13.86 -15.96 9.66
N ASN A 69 -12.68 -16.01 9.08
CA ASN A 69 -12.06 -17.25 8.72
C ASN A 69 -10.85 -17.44 9.64
N PRO A 70 -10.96 -18.27 10.69
CA PRO A 70 -9.88 -18.43 11.66
C PRO A 70 -8.60 -19.03 11.06
N GLU A 71 -8.68 -19.54 9.83
CA GLU A 71 -7.52 -20.06 9.12
C GLU A 71 -6.70 -18.97 8.45
N VAL A 72 -7.27 -17.75 8.30
CA VAL A 72 -6.58 -16.62 7.68
C VAL A 72 -6.01 -15.74 8.78
N ASP A 73 -4.68 -15.56 8.76
CA ASP A 73 -4.01 -14.63 9.66
C ASP A 73 -4.17 -13.21 9.12
N SER A 74 -5.15 -12.50 9.66
CA SER A 74 -5.45 -11.14 9.25
C SER A 74 -5.59 -10.22 10.45
N SER A 75 -5.34 -8.94 10.20
CA SER A 75 -5.45 -7.85 11.16
C SER A 75 -6.24 -6.71 10.54
N ILE A 76 -6.71 -5.78 11.36
CA ILE A 76 -7.48 -4.62 10.91
C ILE A 76 -6.59 -3.38 10.99
N MET A 77 -6.61 -2.56 9.94
CA MET A 77 -5.74 -1.39 9.82
C MET A 77 -5.79 -0.44 11.03
N LYS A 78 -6.96 -0.13 11.54
CA LYS A 78 -7.11 0.82 12.65
C LYS A 78 -6.63 0.29 13.99
N GLU A 79 -6.47 -1.02 14.11
CA GLU A 79 -6.09 -1.69 15.35
C GLU A 79 -4.64 -2.17 15.37
N THR A 80 -3.93 -2.01 14.27
CA THR A 80 -2.59 -2.58 14.09
C THR A 80 -1.58 -1.47 13.83
N THR A 81 -0.58 -1.35 14.70
CA THR A 81 0.50 -0.40 14.48
C THR A 81 1.48 -0.96 13.44
N ILE A 82 2.18 -0.07 12.77
CA ILE A 82 3.16 -0.46 11.74
C ILE A 82 4.23 -1.36 12.35
N SER A 83 4.75 -0.99 13.52
CA SER A 83 5.86 -1.72 14.17
C SER A 83 5.48 -3.13 14.64
N GLU A 84 4.19 -3.43 14.78
CA GLU A 84 3.76 -4.79 15.13
C GLU A 84 4.11 -5.79 14.03
N LEU A 85 4.17 -5.36 12.78
CA LEU A 85 4.34 -6.25 11.63
C LEU A 85 5.58 -5.92 10.80
N VAL A 86 6.14 -4.74 10.92
CA VAL A 86 7.28 -4.28 10.12
C VAL A 86 8.39 -3.82 11.07
N GLU A 87 9.52 -4.51 11.02
CA GLU A 87 10.63 -4.26 11.95
C GLU A 87 11.98 -4.07 11.25
N ASP A 88 12.13 -4.57 10.02
CA ASP A 88 13.42 -4.64 9.36
C ASP A 88 13.46 -3.80 8.09
N GLU A 89 14.58 -3.12 7.87
CA GLU A 89 14.85 -2.44 6.60
C GLU A 89 14.78 -3.46 5.46
N LYS A 90 14.28 -3.02 4.32
CA LYS A 90 14.05 -3.81 3.10
C LYS A 90 12.85 -4.76 3.18
N GLN A 91 12.13 -4.77 4.28
CA GLN A 91 10.91 -5.56 4.39
C GLN A 91 9.90 -5.05 3.35
N LYS A 92 9.20 -6.00 2.72
CA LYS A 92 8.32 -5.74 1.58
C LYS A 92 6.86 -5.86 1.94
N LEU A 93 6.06 -4.96 1.37
CA LEU A 93 4.61 -4.95 1.53
C LEU A 93 3.97 -4.70 0.17
N LEU A 94 2.75 -5.19 0.02
CA LEU A 94 1.88 -4.80 -1.09
C LEU A 94 0.71 -4.01 -0.52
N TYR A 95 0.30 -2.99 -1.23
CA TYR A 95 -0.92 -2.26 -0.93
C TYR A 95 -1.89 -2.46 -2.08
N VAL A 96 -2.90 -3.30 -1.87
CA VAL A 96 -3.92 -3.61 -2.88
C VAL A 96 -4.97 -2.50 -2.83
N PHE A 97 -5.01 -1.68 -3.86
CA PHE A 97 -5.95 -0.56 -3.93
C PHE A 97 -7.16 -0.86 -4.82
N ASP A 98 -7.11 -1.93 -5.61
CA ASP A 98 -8.21 -2.39 -6.45
C ASP A 98 -8.35 -3.90 -6.29
N TYR A 99 -9.29 -4.31 -5.46
CA TYR A 99 -9.49 -5.71 -5.10
C TYR A 99 -9.97 -6.57 -6.26
N MET A 100 -10.80 -6.00 -7.13
CA MET A 100 -11.39 -6.77 -8.22
C MET A 100 -10.37 -7.22 -9.25
N THR A 101 -9.35 -6.41 -9.46
CA THR A 101 -8.29 -6.71 -10.44
C THR A 101 -6.96 -7.02 -9.79
N GLU A 102 -6.91 -7.04 -8.45
CA GLU A 102 -5.69 -7.28 -7.65
C GLU A 102 -4.55 -6.32 -7.97
N ARG A 103 -4.88 -5.10 -8.36
CA ARG A 103 -3.87 -4.08 -8.63
C ARG A 103 -3.32 -3.53 -7.33
N CYS A 104 -2.01 -3.36 -7.27
CA CYS A 104 -1.35 -2.96 -6.03
C CYS A 104 -0.14 -2.07 -6.26
N PHE A 105 0.26 -1.37 -5.19
CA PHE A 105 1.56 -0.73 -5.11
C PHE A 105 2.54 -1.66 -4.40
N PHE A 106 3.79 -1.60 -4.82
CA PHE A 106 4.89 -2.33 -4.21
C PHE A 106 5.60 -1.40 -3.24
N ILE A 107 5.75 -1.83 -2.00
CA ILE A 107 6.27 -1.01 -0.91
C ILE A 107 7.46 -1.70 -0.27
N GLU A 108 8.48 -0.91 0.03
CA GLU A 108 9.64 -1.39 0.77
C GLU A 108 9.96 -0.42 1.90
N LEU A 109 10.26 -0.95 3.09
CA LEU A 109 10.81 -0.14 4.15
C LEU A 109 12.26 0.16 3.78
N SER A 110 12.49 1.35 3.23
CA SER A 110 13.80 1.70 2.67
C SER A 110 14.79 2.19 3.72
N GLU A 111 14.30 2.77 4.81
CA GLU A 111 15.19 3.26 5.88
C GLU A 111 14.47 3.35 7.21
N ILE A 112 15.15 2.98 8.27
CA ILE A 112 14.74 3.25 9.65
C ILE A 112 15.60 4.40 10.16
N ILE A 113 14.98 5.55 10.43
CA ILE A 113 15.67 6.75 10.88
C ILE A 113 15.62 6.80 12.39
N THR A 114 16.78 6.66 13.04
CA THR A 114 16.89 6.72 14.48
C THR A 114 17.26 8.14 14.94
N GLY A 115 16.95 8.46 16.18
CA GLY A 115 17.30 9.76 16.76
C GLY A 115 16.38 10.91 16.38
N LYS A 116 15.30 10.60 15.66
CA LYS A 116 14.27 11.57 15.30
C LYS A 116 12.90 10.94 15.52
N ASP A 117 11.94 11.76 15.85
CA ASP A 117 10.56 11.34 16.05
C ASP A 117 9.62 12.22 15.23
N MET A 118 8.44 11.68 14.90
CA MET A 118 7.38 12.41 14.26
C MET A 118 6.04 11.84 14.67
N ASN A 119 4.97 12.58 14.45
CA ASN A 119 3.61 12.10 14.66
C ASN A 119 2.98 11.85 13.30
N GLY A 120 2.25 10.74 13.18
CA GLY A 120 1.52 10.42 11.96
C GLY A 120 2.41 10.11 10.78
N ALA A 121 2.00 10.54 9.60
CA ALA A 121 2.66 10.23 8.34
C ALA A 121 2.82 11.47 7.46
N LYS A 122 3.86 11.47 6.63
CA LYS A 122 4.15 12.58 5.71
C LYS A 122 4.74 12.04 4.41
N CYS A 123 4.22 12.51 3.29
CA CYS A 123 4.80 12.23 1.98
C CYS A 123 5.98 13.18 1.76
N THR A 124 7.18 12.63 1.67
CA THR A 124 8.43 13.41 1.54
C THR A 124 8.98 13.43 0.14
N LYS A 125 8.49 12.55 -0.75
CA LYS A 125 8.85 12.56 -2.17
C LYS A 125 7.66 12.14 -3.00
N LYS A 126 7.41 12.90 -4.07
CA LYS A 126 6.29 12.65 -4.96
C LYS A 126 6.78 12.87 -6.40
N SER A 127 6.94 11.78 -7.13
CA SER A 127 7.41 11.78 -8.51
C SER A 127 6.48 10.94 -9.38
N GLY A 128 6.09 11.47 -10.53
CA GLY A 128 5.19 10.80 -11.46
C GLY A 128 3.74 10.76 -11.00
N ASP A 129 2.85 10.46 -11.92
CA ASP A 129 1.42 10.32 -11.63
C ASP A 129 1.08 8.87 -11.35
N ALA A 130 0.19 8.66 -10.37
CA ALA A 130 -0.30 7.33 -10.06
C ALA A 130 -1.19 6.81 -11.20
N PRO A 131 -1.28 5.47 -11.35
CA PRO A 131 -2.25 4.90 -12.29
C PRO A 131 -3.67 5.20 -11.80
N PRO A 132 -4.69 5.08 -12.67
CA PRO A 132 -6.08 5.26 -12.24
C PRO A 132 -6.43 4.31 -11.09
N GLN A 133 -7.19 4.80 -10.13
CA GLN A 133 -7.58 4.00 -8.96
C GLN A 133 -8.45 2.82 -9.35
N THR A 134 -9.41 3.04 -10.25
CA THR A 134 -10.31 2.01 -10.73
C THR A 134 -10.18 1.87 -12.23
N VAL A 135 -10.49 0.68 -12.72
CA VAL A 135 -10.45 0.39 -14.15
C VAL A 135 -11.88 0.22 -14.63
N ASP A 136 -12.23 0.89 -15.74
CA ASP A 136 -13.50 0.70 -16.39
C ASP A 136 -13.37 -0.49 -17.34
N PHE A 137 -14.16 -1.54 -17.07
CA PHE A 137 -14.15 -2.74 -17.92
C PHE A 137 -14.51 -2.43 -19.36
N GLU A 138 -15.38 -1.45 -19.60
CA GLU A 138 -15.75 -1.04 -20.96
C GLU A 138 -14.56 -0.38 -21.66
N GLU A 139 -13.81 0.46 -20.95
CA GLU A 139 -12.60 1.07 -21.49
C GLU A 139 -11.53 0.02 -21.75
N MET A 140 -11.35 -0.93 -20.83
CA MET A 140 -10.42 -2.03 -21.02
C MET A 140 -10.80 -2.89 -22.21
N ALA A 141 -12.07 -3.24 -22.34
CA ALA A 141 -12.58 -4.03 -23.46
C ALA A 141 -12.38 -3.30 -24.78
N ALA A 142 -12.64 -1.99 -24.81
CA ALA A 142 -12.43 -1.17 -26.01
C ALA A 142 -10.95 -1.10 -26.40
N ALA A 143 -10.07 -0.93 -25.42
CA ALA A 143 -8.63 -0.90 -25.66
C ALA A 143 -8.10 -2.24 -26.14
N SER A 144 -8.57 -3.35 -25.52
CA SER A 144 -8.21 -4.71 -25.93
C SER A 144 -8.80 -5.07 -27.28
N GLY A 145 -10.07 -4.70 -27.50
CA GLY A 145 -10.78 -4.99 -28.75
C GLY A 145 -10.14 -4.34 -29.96
N SER A 146 -9.56 -3.16 -29.79
CA SER A 146 -8.86 -2.49 -30.89
C SER A 146 -7.59 -3.21 -31.30
N LEU A 147 -7.05 -4.08 -30.47
CA LEU A 147 -5.86 -4.86 -30.76
C LEU A 147 -6.18 -6.22 -31.39
N ASP A 148 -7.40 -6.70 -31.24
CA ASP A 148 -7.82 -8.00 -31.71
C ASP A 148 -8.34 -7.98 -33.17
N LEU A 149 -8.32 -6.84 -33.75
CA LEU A 149 -8.73 -6.65 -35.13
C LEU A 149 -7.51 -6.72 -36.09
#